data_b5d0cf61e386085e01d35c1de2c4aa82
#
_entry.id   b5d0cf61e386085e01d35c1de2c4aa82
#
_cell.length_a   1.000
_cell.length_b   1.000
_cell.length_c   1.000
_cell.angle_alpha   90.00
_cell.angle_beta   90.00
_cell.angle_gamma   90.00
#
_symmetry.space_group_name_H-M   'P 1'
#
loop_
_entity.id
_entity.type
_entity.pdbx_description
1 polymer ?
#
loop_
_entity_poly.entity_id
_entity_poly.type
_entity_poly.pdbx_seq_one_letter_code
_entity_poly.pdbx_strand_id
1 'polypeptide(L)'
;MKVFPIFGRRSRSAAPIPARGAGRHAAPAFDDSADDQASYDDTEAWTHETYDGDADGAAYAEPAPEGSLGAHGLAKTYGGRTVVRDVSLNVRRGEAVGLLGPNGAGKTTVFYMITGLVKADAGRIELDGHDVTHLPMYRRARLGIGYLPQEASIFRGLSVEDNIRAVLEMVEPDRRQRQRDLDSLLEEFHVTRVRKSPAIALSGGERRRVEIARALASRPTFMLLDEPFAGIDPIAVGDIQALVRQLTERGIGVLITDHNVRETLGLIDRAYIIHTGSVLMEGKPDAIVASPDVRRLYLGEEFRL
;
A
#
# COMPACT_ATOMS: atom_id res chain seq x y z
N MET A 1 -43.13 -26.51 44.40
CA MET A 1 -43.50 -27.86 44.81
C MET A 1 -42.64 -28.86 44.03
N LYS A 2 -41.79 -29.62 44.77
CA LYS A 2 -40.96 -30.81 44.39
C LYS A 2 -39.79 -30.55 43.39
N VAL A 3 -38.55 -30.40 43.81
CA VAL A 3 -37.57 -31.26 44.51
C VAL A 3 -36.98 -32.39 43.63
N PHE A 4 -35.68 -32.28 43.40
CA PHE A 4 -34.54 -33.13 43.06
C PHE A 4 -34.68 -34.68 43.13
N PRO A 5 -33.76 -35.52 42.62
CA PRO A 5 -32.29 -35.56 42.79
C PRO A 5 -31.45 -36.03 41.55
N ILE A 6 -30.16 -35.63 41.40
CA ILE A 6 -28.85 -36.12 41.91
C ILE A 6 -28.37 -37.50 41.41
N PHE A 7 -27.11 -37.51 40.91
CA PHE A 7 -26.07 -38.57 40.79
C PHE A 7 -25.95 -39.46 39.53
N GLY A 8 -24.74 -39.46 39.02
CA GLY A 8 -24.18 -40.55 38.20
C GLY A 8 -22.87 -40.24 37.48
N ARG A 9 -21.74 -40.18 38.21
CA ARG A 9 -20.39 -40.24 37.60
C ARG A 9 -20.18 -41.58 36.92
N ARG A 10 -19.69 -41.62 35.70
CA ARG A 10 -18.80 -42.68 35.20
C ARG A 10 -17.77 -42.11 34.24
N SER A 11 -16.52 -42.16 34.65
CA SER A 11 -15.29 -42.01 33.88
C SER A 11 -15.20 -43.12 32.83
N ARG A 12 -14.94 -42.75 31.56
CA ARG A 12 -14.35 -43.66 30.58
C ARG A 12 -13.16 -42.97 29.94
N SER A 13 -11.99 -43.57 30.15
CA SER A 13 -10.73 -43.29 29.51
C SER A 13 -10.88 -43.40 27.99
N ALA A 14 -10.52 -42.38 27.26
CA ALA A 14 -10.33 -42.43 25.82
C ALA A 14 -8.83 -42.55 25.50
N ALA A 15 -8.50 -43.53 24.68
CA ALA A 15 -7.16 -43.83 24.21
C ALA A 15 -6.65 -42.71 23.26
N PRO A 16 -5.31 -42.53 23.16
CA PRO A 16 -4.73 -41.47 22.35
C PRO A 16 -4.85 -41.75 20.84
N ILE A 17 -5.30 -40.74 20.07
CA ILE A 17 -5.34 -40.74 18.62
C ILE A 17 -3.92 -40.46 18.10
N PRO A 18 -3.39 -41.22 17.12
CA PRO A 18 -2.05 -40.97 16.59
C PRO A 18 -2.02 -39.67 15.74
N ALA A 19 -1.03 -38.83 16.01
CA ALA A 19 -0.74 -37.61 15.28
C ALA A 19 -0.41 -37.93 13.80
N ARG A 20 -1.24 -37.50 12.88
CA ARG A 20 -0.88 -37.42 11.46
C ARG A 20 0.03 -36.21 11.25
N GLY A 21 1.16 -36.47 10.60
CA GLY A 21 2.20 -35.49 10.33
C GLY A 21 1.68 -34.28 9.56
N ALA A 22 1.82 -33.12 10.15
CA ALA A 22 1.70 -31.85 9.48
C ALA A 22 2.94 -31.62 8.62
N GLY A 23 2.78 -31.68 7.31
CA GLY A 23 3.79 -31.21 6.37
C GLY A 23 4.05 -29.74 6.63
N ARG A 24 5.22 -29.43 7.16
CA ARG A 24 5.72 -28.07 7.28
C ARG A 24 6.12 -27.61 5.88
N HIS A 25 5.32 -26.76 5.24
CA HIS A 25 5.84 -25.89 4.21
C HIS A 25 6.71 -24.84 4.89
N ALA A 26 8.03 -25.06 4.83
CA ALA A 26 9.01 -24.08 5.25
C ALA A 26 8.94 -22.89 4.29
N ALA A 27 8.72 -21.69 4.81
CA ALA A 27 9.03 -20.46 4.12
C ALA A 27 10.52 -20.45 3.77
N PRO A 28 10.93 -19.86 2.61
CA PRO A 28 12.33 -19.76 2.27
C PRO A 28 13.07 -18.98 3.35
N ALA A 29 14.13 -19.59 3.90
CA ALA A 29 15.03 -18.95 4.85
C ALA A 29 15.68 -17.74 4.15
N PHE A 30 15.60 -16.57 4.77
CA PHE A 30 16.48 -15.45 4.48
C PHE A 30 17.89 -15.85 4.91
N ASP A 31 18.84 -15.76 3.98
CA ASP A 31 20.25 -15.96 4.25
C ASP A 31 20.81 -14.70 4.94
N ASP A 32 21.05 -14.80 6.23
CA ASP A 32 21.57 -13.75 7.12
C ASP A 32 23.11 -13.70 7.14
N SER A 33 23.78 -14.13 6.08
CA SER A 33 25.24 -14.09 6.01
C SER A 33 25.75 -12.96 5.09
N ALA A 34 25.62 -11.71 5.57
CA ALA A 34 26.49 -10.59 5.19
C ALA A 34 26.55 -9.60 6.35
N ASP A 35 27.48 -9.82 7.26
CA ASP A 35 28.00 -8.80 8.17
C ASP A 35 28.62 -7.66 7.34
N ASP A 36 27.83 -6.59 7.14
CA ASP A 36 28.35 -5.29 6.72
C ASP A 36 28.01 -4.26 7.81
N GLN A 37 28.87 -4.25 8.85
CA GLN A 37 28.95 -3.13 9.80
C GLN A 37 29.60 -1.93 9.09
N ALA A 38 28.84 -1.27 8.21
CA ALA A 38 29.18 0.06 7.74
C ALA A 38 28.58 1.07 8.72
N SER A 39 29.43 1.79 9.41
CA SER A 39 29.09 2.97 10.21
C SER A 39 28.47 4.02 9.28
N TYR A 40 27.14 4.20 9.38
CA TYR A 40 26.44 5.24 8.63
C TYR A 40 26.61 6.58 9.31
N ASP A 41 27.41 7.43 8.69
CA ASP A 41 27.49 8.87 9.00
C ASP A 41 26.33 9.56 8.23
N ASP A 42 25.28 9.98 8.95
CA ASP A 42 24.01 10.50 8.39
C ASP A 42 24.09 11.97 7.95
N THR A 43 25.32 12.54 7.74
CA THR A 43 25.52 13.96 7.46
C THR A 43 26.10 14.27 6.08
N GLU A 44 26.08 13.37 5.11
CA GLU A 44 26.47 13.75 3.76
C GLU A 44 25.36 14.52 3.05
N ALA A 45 25.61 15.83 2.94
CA ALA A 45 24.88 16.74 2.06
C ALA A 45 24.92 16.21 0.61
N TRP A 46 23.77 16.21 -0.06
CA TRP A 46 23.62 15.85 -1.46
C TRP A 46 24.54 16.72 -2.33
N THR A 47 25.73 16.23 -2.66
CA THR A 47 26.55 16.78 -3.72
C THR A 47 26.10 16.16 -5.04
N HIS A 48 25.84 17.02 -6.03
CA HIS A 48 25.56 16.65 -7.42
C HIS A 48 26.77 15.91 -8.01
N GLU A 49 26.80 14.60 -7.92
CA GLU A 49 27.63 13.80 -8.83
C GLU A 49 26.81 13.50 -10.09
N THR A 50 27.11 14.23 -11.16
CA THR A 50 26.67 13.90 -12.52
C THR A 50 27.36 12.59 -12.92
N TYR A 51 26.58 11.54 -13.03
CA TYR A 51 27.02 10.27 -13.60
C TYR A 51 27.01 10.42 -15.13
N ASP A 52 28.18 10.72 -15.71
CA ASP A 52 28.41 10.61 -17.15
C ASP A 52 28.57 9.11 -17.51
N GLY A 53 27.49 8.48 -17.90
CA GLY A 53 27.48 7.13 -18.46
C GLY A 53 26.89 7.18 -19.86
N ASP A 54 27.71 7.04 -20.88
CA ASP A 54 27.35 6.84 -22.27
C ASP A 54 26.33 5.68 -22.37
N ALA A 55 25.08 5.98 -22.72
CA ALA A 55 24.05 5.00 -23.00
C ALA A 55 23.39 5.32 -24.32
N ASP A 56 23.54 4.38 -25.24
CA ASP A 56 22.89 4.27 -26.53
C ASP A 56 21.40 4.68 -26.50
N GLY A 57 21.05 5.62 -27.33
CA GLY A 57 19.82 5.93 -28.08
C GLY A 57 18.45 5.46 -27.61
N ALA A 58 18.16 5.35 -26.32
CA ALA A 58 16.78 5.25 -25.83
C ALA A 58 16.21 6.67 -25.70
N ALA A 59 15.13 6.97 -26.40
CA ALA A 59 14.39 8.20 -26.24
C ALA A 59 13.97 8.35 -24.78
N TYR A 60 14.67 9.20 -24.03
CA TYR A 60 14.36 9.49 -22.63
C TYR A 60 12.97 10.13 -22.61
N ALA A 61 12.03 9.47 -21.96
CA ALA A 61 10.79 10.12 -21.58
C ALA A 61 11.13 11.38 -20.76
N GLU A 62 10.42 12.47 -21.04
CA GLU A 62 10.62 13.70 -20.27
C GLU A 62 10.55 13.41 -18.76
N PRO A 63 11.42 14.07 -17.95
CA PRO A 63 11.39 13.87 -16.51
C PRO A 63 10.00 14.17 -15.96
N ALA A 64 9.54 13.40 -15.00
CA ALA A 64 8.26 13.64 -14.35
C ALA A 64 8.23 15.06 -13.76
N PRO A 65 7.13 15.81 -13.93
CA PRO A 65 7.03 17.19 -13.47
C PRO A 65 7.21 17.25 -11.94
N GLU A 66 7.76 18.37 -11.46
CA GLU A 66 7.80 18.65 -10.01
C GLU A 66 6.41 18.44 -9.39
N GLY A 67 6.36 17.82 -8.21
CA GLY A 67 5.09 17.49 -7.56
C GLY A 67 4.44 16.21 -8.09
N SER A 68 5.22 15.26 -8.62
CA SER A 68 4.71 13.98 -9.11
C SER A 68 5.53 12.77 -8.68
N LEU A 69 4.85 11.61 -8.62
CA LEU A 69 5.44 10.27 -8.53
C LEU A 69 5.30 9.62 -9.91
N GLY A 70 6.42 9.38 -10.57
CA GLY A 70 6.50 8.80 -11.92
C GLY A 70 7.07 7.38 -11.90
N ALA A 71 6.58 6.55 -12.81
CA ALA A 71 7.18 5.27 -13.18
C ALA A 71 7.27 5.22 -14.70
N HIS A 72 8.44 4.87 -15.23
CA HIS A 72 8.73 4.94 -16.66
C HIS A 72 9.33 3.62 -17.13
N GLY A 73 8.67 2.97 -18.08
CA GLY A 73 9.17 1.75 -18.73
C GLY A 73 9.41 0.58 -17.79
N LEU A 74 8.62 0.45 -16.71
CA LEU A 74 8.84 -0.61 -15.71
C LEU A 74 8.68 -2.00 -16.33
N ALA A 75 9.66 -2.87 -16.11
CA ALA A 75 9.59 -4.27 -16.49
C ALA A 75 9.96 -5.20 -15.33
N LYS A 76 9.33 -6.40 -15.31
CA LYS A 76 9.59 -7.45 -14.32
C LYS A 76 9.34 -8.83 -14.87
N THR A 77 10.33 -9.71 -14.65
CA THR A 77 10.28 -11.13 -15.05
C THR A 77 10.55 -12.02 -13.84
N TYR A 78 9.73 -13.04 -13.63
CA TYR A 78 9.91 -14.05 -12.60
C TYR A 78 10.05 -15.42 -13.25
N GLY A 79 11.16 -16.14 -13.00
CA GLY A 79 11.36 -17.50 -13.49
C GLY A 79 11.17 -17.65 -15.00
N GLY A 80 11.63 -16.67 -15.80
CA GLY A 80 11.45 -16.65 -17.26
C GLY A 80 10.09 -16.15 -17.75
N ARG A 81 9.13 -15.90 -16.86
CA ARG A 81 7.81 -15.34 -17.21
C ARG A 81 7.81 -13.83 -17.00
N THR A 82 7.69 -13.07 -18.07
CA THR A 82 7.50 -11.61 -17.99
C THR A 82 6.10 -11.27 -17.50
N VAL A 83 6.02 -10.61 -16.34
CA VAL A 83 4.77 -10.21 -15.69
C VAL A 83 4.45 -8.75 -15.98
N VAL A 84 5.48 -7.89 -16.02
CA VAL A 84 5.37 -6.48 -16.42
C VAL A 84 6.35 -6.24 -17.55
N ARG A 85 5.92 -5.59 -18.63
CA ARG A 85 6.70 -5.49 -19.88
C ARG A 85 7.24 -4.10 -20.14
N ASP A 86 6.35 -3.10 -20.05
CA ASP A 86 6.68 -1.70 -20.31
C ASP A 86 5.53 -0.87 -19.72
N VAL A 87 5.57 -0.64 -18.42
CA VAL A 87 4.51 0.11 -17.74
C VAL A 87 5.03 1.47 -17.34
N SER A 88 4.40 2.50 -17.90
CA SER A 88 4.61 3.88 -17.51
C SER A 88 3.33 4.46 -16.90
N LEU A 89 3.47 5.16 -15.79
CA LEU A 89 2.38 5.89 -15.13
C LEU A 89 2.93 7.06 -14.34
N ASN A 90 2.06 8.00 -14.03
CA ASN A 90 2.40 9.08 -13.13
C ASN A 90 1.21 9.42 -12.21
N VAL A 91 1.49 9.98 -11.04
CA VAL A 91 0.52 10.49 -10.07
C VAL A 91 0.97 11.88 -9.66
N ARG A 92 0.09 12.87 -9.72
CA ARG A 92 0.37 14.24 -9.28
C ARG A 92 -0.05 14.42 -7.81
N ARG A 93 0.53 15.40 -7.14
CA ARG A 93 0.04 15.79 -5.81
C ARG A 93 -1.41 16.25 -5.89
N GLY A 94 -2.23 15.79 -4.95
CA GLY A 94 -3.67 16.11 -4.91
C GLY A 94 -4.51 15.36 -5.94
N GLU A 95 -3.94 14.41 -6.69
CA GLU A 95 -4.64 13.58 -7.67
C GLU A 95 -4.87 12.16 -7.11
N ALA A 96 -6.04 11.59 -7.33
CA ALA A 96 -6.33 10.18 -7.10
C ALA A 96 -6.27 9.40 -8.42
N VAL A 97 -5.35 8.44 -8.52
CA VAL A 97 -5.12 7.63 -9.73
C VAL A 97 -5.39 6.16 -9.43
N GLY A 98 -6.18 5.50 -10.28
CA GLY A 98 -6.43 4.06 -10.22
C GLY A 98 -5.45 3.28 -11.09
N LEU A 99 -4.92 2.18 -10.55
CA LEU A 99 -4.18 1.17 -11.31
C LEU A 99 -5.04 -0.09 -11.37
N LEU A 100 -5.82 -0.24 -12.45
CA LEU A 100 -6.88 -1.22 -12.58
C LEU A 100 -6.56 -2.26 -13.66
N GLY A 101 -7.32 -3.35 -13.70
CA GLY A 101 -7.15 -4.42 -14.70
C GLY A 101 -7.49 -5.79 -14.12
N PRO A 102 -7.56 -6.83 -14.95
CA PRO A 102 -7.91 -8.17 -14.52
C PRO A 102 -6.86 -8.79 -13.57
N ASN A 103 -7.24 -9.88 -12.92
CA ASN A 103 -6.32 -10.64 -12.07
C ASN A 103 -5.15 -11.18 -12.90
N GLY A 104 -3.94 -11.07 -12.35
CA GLY A 104 -2.72 -11.49 -13.05
C GLY A 104 -2.21 -10.51 -14.12
N ALA A 105 -2.82 -9.33 -14.27
CA ALA A 105 -2.39 -8.33 -15.25
C ALA A 105 -1.04 -7.66 -14.91
N GLY A 106 -0.53 -7.80 -13.67
CA GLY A 106 0.72 -7.22 -13.22
C GLY A 106 0.59 -6.02 -12.28
N LYS A 107 -0.63 -5.60 -11.91
CA LYS A 107 -0.91 -4.43 -11.04
C LYS A 107 -0.09 -4.44 -9.74
N THR A 108 -0.23 -5.50 -8.95
CA THR A 108 0.47 -5.65 -7.66
C THR A 108 1.99 -5.61 -7.84
N THR A 109 2.51 -6.19 -8.93
CA THR A 109 3.95 -6.14 -9.24
C THR A 109 4.41 -4.72 -9.52
N VAL A 110 3.68 -3.95 -10.34
CA VAL A 110 3.95 -2.52 -10.60
C VAL A 110 3.93 -1.75 -9.30
N PHE A 111 2.89 -1.94 -8.51
CA PHE A 111 2.70 -1.30 -7.22
C PHE A 111 3.88 -1.59 -6.25
N TYR A 112 4.31 -2.85 -6.17
CA TYR A 112 5.43 -3.26 -5.33
C TYR A 112 6.78 -2.75 -5.86
N MET A 113 6.94 -2.57 -7.17
CA MET A 113 8.12 -1.89 -7.70
C MET A 113 8.16 -0.42 -7.30
N ILE A 114 7.01 0.29 -7.33
CA ILE A 114 6.92 1.69 -6.92
C ILE A 114 7.16 1.86 -5.40
N THR A 115 6.64 0.95 -4.56
CA THR A 115 6.91 0.97 -3.11
C THR A 115 8.34 0.61 -2.74
N GLY A 116 9.07 -0.09 -3.62
CA GLY A 116 10.41 -0.62 -3.35
C GLY A 116 10.41 -1.97 -2.64
N LEU A 117 9.26 -2.66 -2.56
CA LEU A 117 9.16 -4.05 -2.09
C LEU A 117 9.70 -5.05 -3.10
N VAL A 118 9.61 -4.73 -4.39
CA VAL A 118 10.14 -5.53 -5.50
C VAL A 118 11.05 -4.66 -6.35
N LYS A 119 12.24 -5.17 -6.65
CA LYS A 119 13.18 -4.50 -7.56
C LYS A 119 12.68 -4.63 -9.00
N ALA A 120 12.60 -3.52 -9.75
CA ALA A 120 12.37 -3.54 -11.18
C ALA A 120 13.58 -4.14 -11.92
N ASP A 121 13.34 -4.87 -13.01
CA ASP A 121 14.40 -5.39 -13.87
C ASP A 121 14.81 -4.37 -14.93
N ALA A 122 13.89 -3.48 -15.31
CA ALA A 122 14.13 -2.32 -16.16
C ALA A 122 13.15 -1.19 -15.83
N GLY A 123 13.44 0.00 -16.34
CA GLY A 123 12.65 1.20 -16.13
C GLY A 123 13.15 2.04 -14.95
N ARG A 124 12.45 3.14 -14.70
CA ARG A 124 12.83 4.15 -13.73
C ARG A 124 11.63 4.58 -12.89
N ILE A 125 11.87 4.91 -11.61
CA ILE A 125 10.88 5.45 -10.68
C ILE A 125 11.40 6.79 -10.18
N GLU A 126 10.59 7.83 -10.33
CA GLU A 126 10.94 9.19 -9.96
C GLU A 126 9.97 9.74 -8.92
N LEU A 127 10.50 10.45 -7.95
CA LEU A 127 9.75 11.23 -6.98
C LEU A 127 10.19 12.69 -7.07
N ASP A 128 9.28 13.58 -7.46
CA ASP A 128 9.57 15.01 -7.63
C ASP A 128 10.78 15.27 -8.56
N GLY A 129 10.93 14.47 -9.63
CA GLY A 129 12.03 14.56 -10.59
C GLY A 129 13.34 13.87 -10.15
N HIS A 130 13.38 13.26 -8.96
CA HIS A 130 14.56 12.55 -8.46
C HIS A 130 14.40 11.05 -8.66
N ASP A 131 15.43 10.39 -9.17
CA ASP A 131 15.44 8.94 -9.33
C ASP A 131 15.51 8.23 -7.98
N VAL A 132 14.47 7.44 -7.68
CA VAL A 132 14.36 6.62 -6.48
C VAL A 132 14.36 5.12 -6.78
N THR A 133 14.68 4.74 -8.02
CA THR A 133 14.55 3.36 -8.54
C THR A 133 15.29 2.34 -7.67
N HIS A 134 16.48 2.68 -7.21
CA HIS A 134 17.33 1.77 -6.44
C HIS A 134 17.22 1.95 -4.93
N LEU A 135 16.40 2.91 -4.48
CA LEU A 135 16.22 3.14 -3.05
C LEU A 135 15.32 2.05 -2.44
N PRO A 136 15.69 1.49 -1.29
CA PRO A 136 14.84 0.55 -0.57
C PRO A 136 13.60 1.26 -0.01
N MET A 137 12.54 0.48 0.29
CA MET A 137 11.25 0.99 0.75
C MET A 137 11.35 2.02 1.88
N TYR A 138 12.19 1.78 2.90
CA TYR A 138 12.30 2.69 4.04
C TYR A 138 12.87 4.07 3.66
N ARG A 139 13.77 4.15 2.66
CA ARG A 139 14.25 5.44 2.14
C ARG A 139 13.18 6.16 1.34
N ARG A 140 12.43 5.43 0.49
CA ARG A 140 11.28 6.01 -0.23
C ARG A 140 10.21 6.53 0.74
N ALA A 141 9.96 5.82 1.84
CA ALA A 141 9.05 6.27 2.89
C ALA A 141 9.52 7.58 3.54
N ARG A 142 10.81 7.73 3.81
CA ARG A 142 11.39 9.00 4.34
C ARG A 142 11.31 10.14 3.33
N LEU A 143 11.29 9.86 2.04
CA LEU A 143 11.11 10.85 0.97
C LEU A 143 9.64 11.22 0.73
N GLY A 144 8.69 10.54 1.40
CA GLY A 144 7.28 10.89 1.35
C GLY A 144 6.38 9.89 0.62
N ILE A 145 6.84 8.66 0.32
CA ILE A 145 5.97 7.60 -0.23
C ILE A 145 5.38 6.79 0.92
N GLY A 146 4.11 7.04 1.25
CA GLY A 146 3.33 6.25 2.20
C GLY A 146 2.75 5.00 1.54
N TYR A 147 2.62 3.91 2.31
CA TYR A 147 2.04 2.65 1.83
C TYR A 147 1.04 2.10 2.85
N LEU A 148 -0.15 1.79 2.36
CA LEU A 148 -1.21 1.14 3.12
C LEU A 148 -1.53 -0.21 2.47
N PRO A 149 -1.04 -1.33 3.05
CA PRO A 149 -1.24 -2.66 2.49
C PRO A 149 -2.68 -3.14 2.61
N GLN A 150 -3.02 -4.14 1.80
CA GLN A 150 -4.29 -4.86 1.87
C GLN A 150 -4.46 -5.56 3.22
N GLU A 151 -3.40 -6.24 3.69
CA GLU A 151 -3.43 -6.93 4.99
C GLU A 151 -3.27 -5.94 6.15
N ALA A 152 -3.87 -6.30 7.29
CA ALA A 152 -3.77 -5.50 8.50
C ALA A 152 -2.31 -5.33 8.95
N SER A 153 -1.83 -4.09 8.90
CA SER A 153 -0.44 -3.73 9.21
C SER A 153 -0.23 -3.22 10.64
N ILE A 154 -1.30 -3.16 11.45
CA ILE A 154 -1.27 -2.60 12.80
C ILE A 154 -0.33 -3.38 13.73
N PHE A 155 0.40 -2.70 14.59
CA PHE A 155 1.20 -3.32 15.65
C PHE A 155 0.27 -3.83 16.75
N ARG A 156 -0.08 -5.11 16.67
CA ARG A 156 -1.13 -5.73 17.50
C ARG A 156 -0.88 -5.64 19.01
N GLY A 157 0.39 -5.65 19.43
CA GLY A 157 0.81 -5.55 20.83
C GLY A 157 0.85 -4.15 21.41
N LEU A 158 0.67 -3.12 20.58
CA LEU A 158 0.70 -1.74 21.02
C LEU A 158 -0.71 -1.19 21.22
N SER A 159 -0.83 -0.12 22.02
CA SER A 159 -2.05 0.68 22.07
C SER A 159 -2.27 1.45 20.77
N VAL A 160 -3.47 2.02 20.58
CA VAL A 160 -3.77 2.90 19.45
C VAL A 160 -2.81 4.08 19.38
N GLU A 161 -2.64 4.79 20.52
CA GLU A 161 -1.72 5.95 20.54
C GLU A 161 -0.27 5.54 20.31
N ASP A 162 0.18 4.38 20.79
CA ASP A 162 1.56 3.93 20.60
C ASP A 162 1.83 3.48 19.17
N ASN A 163 0.83 2.96 18.46
CA ASN A 163 0.92 2.69 17.02
C ASN A 163 1.24 3.95 16.21
N ILE A 164 0.59 5.06 16.52
CA ILE A 164 0.80 6.35 15.82
C ILE A 164 2.09 7.02 16.32
N ARG A 165 2.31 7.01 17.63
CA ARG A 165 3.49 7.61 18.26
C ARG A 165 4.79 7.02 17.74
N ALA A 166 4.85 5.69 17.54
CA ALA A 166 6.04 5.00 17.03
C ALA A 166 6.51 5.59 15.68
N VAL A 167 5.59 5.99 14.81
CA VAL A 167 5.94 6.63 13.54
C VAL A 167 6.30 8.11 13.73
N LEU A 168 5.54 8.84 14.55
CA LEU A 168 5.85 10.24 14.86
C LEU A 168 7.25 10.41 15.47
N GLU A 169 7.72 9.46 16.27
CA GLU A 169 9.07 9.48 16.85
C GLU A 169 10.20 9.39 15.81
N MET A 170 9.90 8.85 14.64
CA MET A 170 10.87 8.75 13.54
C MET A 170 10.98 10.05 12.72
N VAL A 171 9.93 10.91 12.73
CA VAL A 171 9.83 12.06 11.82
C VAL A 171 9.79 13.41 12.55
N GLU A 172 9.44 13.43 13.84
CA GLU A 172 9.32 14.66 14.62
C GLU A 172 10.17 14.60 15.89
N PRO A 173 11.28 15.32 15.96
CA PRO A 173 12.16 15.32 17.12
C PRO A 173 11.58 16.08 18.34
N ASP A 174 10.73 17.10 18.12
CA ASP A 174 10.12 17.84 19.24
C ASP A 174 9.00 17.04 19.90
N ARG A 175 9.20 16.69 21.16
CA ARG A 175 8.24 15.95 21.97
C ARG A 175 6.88 16.66 22.10
N ARG A 176 6.87 17.99 22.19
CA ARG A 176 5.62 18.77 22.32
C ARG A 176 4.85 18.77 21.00
N GLN A 177 5.57 18.87 19.88
CA GLN A 177 4.94 18.79 18.56
C GLN A 177 4.42 17.37 18.30
N ARG A 178 5.19 16.31 18.59
CA ARG A 178 4.70 14.93 18.52
C ARG A 178 3.39 14.71 19.27
N GLN A 179 3.28 15.27 20.49
CA GLN A 179 2.04 15.12 21.26
C GLN A 179 0.88 15.83 20.60
N ARG A 180 1.08 17.05 20.06
CA ARG A 180 0.04 17.77 19.31
C ARG A 180 -0.39 16.99 18.06
N ASP A 181 0.57 16.50 17.28
CA ASP A 181 0.29 15.75 16.07
C ASP A 181 -0.44 14.43 16.38
N LEU A 182 -0.05 13.74 17.46
CA LEU A 182 -0.73 12.54 17.94
C LEU A 182 -2.19 12.84 18.30
N ASP A 183 -2.45 13.87 19.09
CA ASP A 183 -3.78 14.23 19.52
C ASP A 183 -4.65 14.65 18.32
N SER A 184 -4.08 15.41 17.38
CA SER A 184 -4.74 15.80 16.13
C SER A 184 -5.12 14.58 15.26
N LEU A 185 -4.21 13.62 15.06
CA LEU A 185 -4.50 12.41 14.30
C LEU A 185 -5.56 11.53 14.97
N LEU A 186 -5.53 11.40 16.31
CA LEU A 186 -6.54 10.64 17.06
C LEU A 186 -7.93 11.26 16.93
N GLU A 187 -8.02 12.58 16.97
CA GLU A 187 -9.28 13.32 16.83
C GLU A 187 -9.81 13.24 15.40
N GLU A 188 -8.96 13.52 14.42
CA GLU A 188 -9.30 13.51 13.01
C GLU A 188 -9.85 12.17 12.53
N PHE A 189 -9.23 11.06 12.97
CA PHE A 189 -9.68 9.71 12.62
C PHE A 189 -10.71 9.13 13.57
N HIS A 190 -11.25 9.94 14.48
CA HIS A 190 -12.30 9.56 15.46
C HIS A 190 -11.95 8.32 16.28
N VAL A 191 -10.67 8.18 16.66
CA VAL A 191 -10.16 7.06 17.45
C VAL A 191 -9.71 7.49 18.87
N THR A 192 -9.98 8.73 19.27
CA THR A 192 -9.61 9.27 20.59
C THR A 192 -10.19 8.43 21.73
N ARG A 193 -11.42 7.95 21.63
CA ARG A 193 -12.07 7.14 22.68
C ARG A 193 -11.38 5.82 22.94
N VAL A 194 -10.68 5.26 21.90
CA VAL A 194 -9.98 3.99 21.98
C VAL A 194 -8.46 4.15 22.07
N ARG A 195 -7.95 5.38 22.33
CA ARG A 195 -6.52 5.70 22.31
C ARG A 195 -5.64 4.78 23.15
N LYS A 196 -6.15 4.33 24.32
CA LYS A 196 -5.44 3.43 25.24
C LYS A 196 -5.76 1.96 25.02
N SER A 197 -6.71 1.65 24.14
CA SER A 197 -7.07 0.27 23.84
C SER A 197 -5.94 -0.45 23.11
N PRO A 198 -5.68 -1.72 23.43
CA PRO A 198 -4.75 -2.53 22.65
C PRO A 198 -5.30 -2.71 21.23
N ALA A 199 -4.42 -2.60 20.23
CA ALA A 199 -4.82 -2.61 18.83
C ALA A 199 -5.51 -3.92 18.39
N ILE A 200 -5.24 -5.04 19.08
CA ILE A 200 -5.90 -6.32 18.84
C ILE A 200 -7.40 -6.31 19.17
N ALA A 201 -7.84 -5.42 20.04
CA ALA A 201 -9.24 -5.33 20.49
C ALA A 201 -10.12 -4.45 19.59
N LEU A 202 -9.55 -3.82 18.57
CA LEU A 202 -10.25 -2.91 17.68
C LEU A 202 -11.17 -3.66 16.71
N SER A 203 -12.33 -3.07 16.42
CA SER A 203 -13.15 -3.44 15.26
C SER A 203 -12.40 -3.24 13.94
N GLY A 204 -12.84 -3.87 12.85
CA GLY A 204 -12.21 -3.72 11.53
C GLY A 204 -12.10 -2.26 11.09
N GLY A 205 -13.18 -1.49 11.25
CA GLY A 205 -13.20 -0.07 10.88
C GLY A 205 -12.30 0.80 11.77
N GLU A 206 -12.29 0.58 13.10
CA GLU A 206 -11.38 1.29 14.00
C GLU A 206 -9.93 0.97 13.68
N ARG A 207 -9.61 -0.30 13.42
CA ARG A 207 -8.27 -0.73 13.02
C ARG A 207 -7.82 -0.01 11.75
N ARG A 208 -8.67 0.01 10.71
CA ARG A 208 -8.34 0.67 9.44
C ARG A 208 -8.07 2.17 9.63
N ARG A 209 -8.89 2.86 10.44
CA ARG A 209 -8.65 4.27 10.77
C ARG A 209 -7.32 4.50 11.49
N VAL A 210 -6.93 3.62 12.41
CA VAL A 210 -5.62 3.70 13.09
C VAL A 210 -4.47 3.43 12.14
N GLU A 211 -4.58 2.47 11.23
CA GLU A 211 -3.56 2.18 10.20
C GLU A 211 -3.32 3.39 9.28
N ILE A 212 -4.41 4.07 8.91
CA ILE A 212 -4.34 5.28 8.09
C ILE A 212 -3.73 6.44 8.88
N ALA A 213 -4.18 6.70 10.11
CA ALA A 213 -3.60 7.73 10.98
C ALA A 213 -2.10 7.50 11.18
N ARG A 214 -1.70 6.24 11.35
CA ARG A 214 -0.28 5.86 11.44
C ARG A 214 0.48 6.12 10.15
N ALA A 215 -0.09 5.79 8.99
CA ALA A 215 0.53 6.06 7.70
C ALA A 215 0.70 7.57 7.47
N LEU A 216 -0.28 8.39 7.85
CA LEU A 216 -0.20 9.85 7.76
C LEU A 216 0.77 10.47 8.76
N ALA A 217 1.05 9.81 9.87
CA ALA A 217 2.05 10.25 10.84
C ALA A 217 3.44 10.41 10.23
N SER A 218 3.75 9.70 9.13
CA SER A 218 5.00 9.86 8.37
C SER A 218 5.04 11.10 7.46
N ARG A 219 3.94 11.88 7.40
CA ARG A 219 3.77 13.07 6.55
C ARG A 219 4.03 12.79 5.07
N PRO A 220 3.38 11.79 4.47
CA PRO A 220 3.61 11.41 3.08
C PRO A 220 3.15 12.50 2.11
N THR A 221 3.83 12.60 0.97
CA THR A 221 3.41 13.42 -0.19
C THR A 221 2.63 12.60 -1.21
N PHE A 222 2.86 11.28 -1.21
CA PHE A 222 2.11 10.30 -1.99
C PHE A 222 1.70 9.12 -1.11
N MET A 223 0.47 8.64 -1.29
CA MET A 223 -0.07 7.49 -0.56
C MET A 223 -0.44 6.39 -1.56
N LEU A 224 0.11 5.21 -1.36
CA LEU A 224 -0.19 4.03 -2.15
C LEU A 224 -1.14 3.13 -1.36
N LEU A 225 -2.33 2.88 -1.90
CA LEU A 225 -3.38 2.08 -1.26
C LEU A 225 -3.56 0.77 -2.04
N ASP A 226 -3.21 -0.34 -1.40
CA ASP A 226 -3.30 -1.67 -2.01
C ASP A 226 -4.63 -2.32 -1.61
N GLU A 227 -5.53 -2.49 -2.57
CA GLU A 227 -6.87 -3.05 -2.43
C GLU A 227 -7.64 -2.52 -1.20
N PRO A 228 -7.82 -1.19 -1.07
CA PRO A 228 -8.42 -0.59 0.11
C PRO A 228 -9.87 -1.00 0.36
N PHE A 229 -10.59 -1.51 -0.64
CA PHE A 229 -11.97 -2.01 -0.53
C PHE A 229 -12.07 -3.51 -0.29
N ALA A 230 -10.94 -4.25 -0.25
CA ALA A 230 -10.96 -5.69 -0.06
C ALA A 230 -11.49 -6.09 1.33
N GLY A 231 -12.50 -6.95 1.37
CA GLY A 231 -13.06 -7.46 2.62
C GLY A 231 -13.73 -6.43 3.53
N ILE A 232 -14.09 -5.25 2.99
CA ILE A 232 -14.76 -4.19 3.73
C ILE A 232 -16.28 -4.32 3.58
N ASP A 233 -16.98 -4.11 4.69
CA ASP A 233 -18.45 -4.00 4.69
C ASP A 233 -18.88 -2.83 3.77
N PRO A 234 -19.93 -3.00 2.93
CA PRO A 234 -20.45 -1.93 2.08
C PRO A 234 -20.72 -0.61 2.80
N ILE A 235 -21.07 -0.65 4.09
CA ILE A 235 -21.28 0.57 4.91
C ILE A 235 -19.96 1.33 5.12
N ALA A 236 -18.83 0.62 5.21
CA ALA A 236 -17.51 1.22 5.44
C ALA A 236 -16.81 1.69 4.15
N VAL A 237 -17.36 1.40 2.97
CA VAL A 237 -16.83 1.91 1.68
C VAL A 237 -16.79 3.44 1.68
N GLY A 238 -17.84 4.09 2.23
CA GLY A 238 -17.92 5.54 2.37
C GLY A 238 -16.78 6.14 3.20
N ASP A 239 -16.30 5.44 4.22
CA ASP A 239 -15.16 5.88 5.05
C ASP A 239 -13.86 5.93 4.22
N ILE A 240 -13.62 4.94 3.37
CA ILE A 240 -12.45 4.92 2.47
C ILE A 240 -12.55 6.01 1.41
N GLN A 241 -13.73 6.21 0.84
CA GLN A 241 -13.94 7.28 -0.14
C GLN A 241 -13.73 8.66 0.49
N ALA A 242 -14.23 8.90 1.70
CA ALA A 242 -14.00 10.12 2.45
C ALA A 242 -12.52 10.33 2.75
N LEU A 243 -11.80 9.26 3.13
CA LEU A 243 -10.38 9.30 3.36
C LEU A 243 -9.60 9.74 2.11
N VAL A 244 -9.84 9.11 0.96
CA VAL A 244 -9.09 9.44 -0.27
C VAL A 244 -9.32 10.90 -0.66
N ARG A 245 -10.59 11.39 -0.55
CA ARG A 245 -10.89 12.82 -0.75
C ARG A 245 -10.10 13.72 0.20
N GLN A 246 -10.06 13.37 1.48
CA GLN A 246 -9.30 14.12 2.48
C GLN A 246 -7.79 14.13 2.18
N LEU A 247 -7.23 13.03 1.67
CA LEU A 247 -5.83 12.97 1.24
C LEU A 247 -5.56 13.91 0.05
N THR A 248 -6.40 13.85 -0.98
CA THR A 248 -6.24 14.70 -2.18
C THR A 248 -6.45 16.19 -1.87
N GLU A 249 -7.41 16.54 -1.03
CA GLU A 249 -7.63 17.92 -0.55
C GLU A 249 -6.43 18.49 0.22
N ARG A 250 -5.61 17.63 0.84
CA ARG A 250 -4.35 18.01 1.49
C ARG A 250 -3.17 18.11 0.50
N GLY A 251 -3.41 17.91 -0.78
CA GLY A 251 -2.36 17.88 -1.79
C GLY A 251 -1.55 16.59 -1.81
N ILE A 252 -2.00 15.50 -1.15
CA ILE A 252 -1.35 14.19 -1.19
C ILE A 252 -1.81 13.47 -2.46
N GLY A 253 -0.87 13.04 -3.31
CA GLY A 253 -1.18 12.19 -4.47
C GLY A 253 -1.52 10.77 -4.01
N VAL A 254 -2.54 10.15 -4.61
CA VAL A 254 -3.00 8.82 -4.21
C VAL A 254 -2.95 7.87 -5.39
N LEU A 255 -2.29 6.72 -5.24
CA LEU A 255 -2.34 5.61 -6.18
C LEU A 255 -3.10 4.44 -5.55
N ILE A 256 -4.14 3.96 -6.22
CA ILE A 256 -5.04 2.92 -5.71
C ILE A 256 -5.02 1.72 -6.66
N THR A 257 -4.81 0.53 -6.11
CA THR A 257 -5.16 -0.72 -6.80
C THR A 257 -6.38 -1.32 -6.14
N ASP A 258 -7.34 -1.81 -6.92
CA ASP A 258 -8.47 -2.57 -6.36
C ASP A 258 -9.10 -3.47 -7.44
N HIS A 259 -9.81 -4.48 -6.99
CA HIS A 259 -10.65 -5.32 -7.83
C HIS A 259 -12.12 -4.85 -7.84
N ASN A 260 -12.52 -4.00 -6.90
CA ASN A 260 -13.83 -3.36 -6.87
C ASN A 260 -13.84 -2.11 -7.78
N VAL A 261 -13.99 -2.36 -9.08
CA VAL A 261 -13.83 -1.34 -10.12
C VAL A 261 -14.82 -0.20 -9.97
N ARG A 262 -16.08 -0.50 -9.62
CA ARG A 262 -17.13 0.51 -9.51
C ARG A 262 -16.82 1.53 -8.43
N GLU A 263 -16.48 1.05 -7.23
CA GLU A 263 -16.15 1.93 -6.11
C GLU A 263 -14.89 2.75 -6.39
N THR A 264 -13.91 2.13 -7.04
CA THR A 264 -12.66 2.81 -7.40
C THR A 264 -12.89 3.88 -8.47
N LEU A 265 -13.60 3.56 -9.57
CA LEU A 265 -13.89 4.54 -10.63
C LEU A 265 -14.72 5.72 -10.15
N GLY A 266 -15.59 5.52 -9.13
CA GLY A 266 -16.36 6.61 -8.52
C GLY A 266 -15.53 7.56 -7.62
N LEU A 267 -14.25 7.25 -7.40
CA LEU A 267 -13.39 7.93 -6.44
C LEU A 267 -12.18 8.63 -7.07
N ILE A 268 -11.70 8.13 -8.21
CA ILE A 268 -10.45 8.57 -8.85
C ILE A 268 -10.67 9.63 -9.92
N ASP A 269 -9.65 10.43 -10.16
CA ASP A 269 -9.63 11.43 -11.23
C ASP A 269 -9.26 10.80 -12.58
N ARG A 270 -8.38 9.77 -12.55
CA ARG A 270 -7.82 9.12 -13.73
C ARG A 270 -7.43 7.66 -13.40
N ALA A 271 -7.45 6.79 -14.42
CA ALA A 271 -7.02 5.40 -14.26
C ALA A 271 -6.05 4.98 -15.37
N TYR A 272 -5.16 4.06 -15.00
CA TYR A 272 -4.39 3.21 -15.90
C TYR A 272 -5.00 1.80 -15.88
N ILE A 273 -5.37 1.29 -17.04
CA ILE A 273 -5.85 -0.08 -17.17
C ILE A 273 -4.67 -0.95 -17.61
N ILE A 274 -4.24 -1.87 -16.76
CA ILE A 274 -3.18 -2.83 -17.06
C ILE A 274 -3.80 -4.11 -17.61
N HIS A 275 -3.29 -4.58 -18.73
CA HIS A 275 -3.65 -5.86 -19.32
C HIS A 275 -2.39 -6.58 -19.82
N THR A 276 -2.22 -7.84 -19.45
CA THR A 276 -1.07 -8.69 -19.85
C THR A 276 0.31 -8.03 -19.68
N GLY A 277 0.48 -7.26 -18.59
CA GLY A 277 1.75 -6.65 -18.21
C GLY A 277 2.06 -5.31 -18.89
N SER A 278 1.13 -4.72 -19.62
CA SER A 278 1.29 -3.43 -20.30
C SER A 278 0.08 -2.52 -20.02
N VAL A 279 0.25 -1.21 -20.21
CA VAL A 279 -0.86 -0.25 -20.13
C VAL A 279 -1.73 -0.43 -21.39
N LEU A 280 -2.98 -0.81 -21.21
CA LEU A 280 -3.98 -0.90 -22.28
C LEU A 280 -4.56 0.48 -22.60
N MET A 281 -4.88 1.23 -21.55
CA MET A 281 -5.51 2.54 -21.67
C MET A 281 -5.22 3.40 -20.43
N GLU A 282 -5.08 4.69 -20.65
CA GLU A 282 -5.10 5.73 -19.63
C GLU A 282 -6.26 6.69 -19.93
N GLY A 283 -6.97 7.15 -18.89
CA GLY A 283 -8.04 8.11 -19.07
C GLY A 283 -8.87 8.39 -17.82
N LYS A 284 -9.80 9.34 -17.95
CA LYS A 284 -10.81 9.61 -16.92
C LYS A 284 -11.80 8.44 -16.82
N PRO A 285 -12.50 8.26 -15.68
CA PRO A 285 -13.47 7.19 -15.49
C PRO A 285 -14.46 7.02 -16.65
N ASP A 286 -15.06 8.10 -17.12
CA ASP A 286 -16.03 8.06 -18.23
C ASP A 286 -15.42 7.50 -19.53
N ALA A 287 -14.18 7.92 -19.86
CA ALA A 287 -13.47 7.42 -21.04
C ALA A 287 -13.12 5.93 -20.91
N ILE A 288 -12.71 5.48 -19.71
CA ILE A 288 -12.44 4.08 -19.39
C ILE A 288 -13.68 3.22 -19.60
N VAL A 289 -14.82 3.65 -19.07
CA VAL A 289 -16.09 2.90 -19.17
C VAL A 289 -16.63 2.90 -20.61
N ALA A 290 -16.38 3.95 -21.39
CA ALA A 290 -16.79 4.04 -22.79
C ALA A 290 -15.91 3.21 -23.74
N SER A 291 -14.72 2.79 -23.33
CA SER A 291 -13.77 2.08 -24.19
C SER A 291 -14.25 0.66 -24.53
N PRO A 292 -14.43 0.30 -25.82
CA PRO A 292 -14.81 -1.04 -26.23
C PRO A 292 -13.78 -2.12 -25.81
N ASP A 293 -12.50 -1.80 -25.89
CA ASP A 293 -11.44 -2.74 -25.52
C ASP A 293 -11.41 -2.99 -23.99
N VAL A 294 -11.58 -1.96 -23.19
CA VAL A 294 -11.64 -2.09 -21.73
C VAL A 294 -12.88 -2.90 -21.32
N ARG A 295 -14.03 -2.65 -21.95
CA ARG A 295 -15.26 -3.45 -21.73
C ARG A 295 -15.04 -4.92 -22.08
N ARG A 296 -14.54 -5.20 -23.26
CA ARG A 296 -14.30 -6.56 -23.73
C ARG A 296 -13.30 -7.34 -22.87
N LEU A 297 -12.20 -6.69 -22.42
CA LEU A 297 -11.08 -7.36 -21.78
C LEU A 297 -11.12 -7.33 -20.24
N TYR A 298 -11.94 -6.45 -19.65
CA TYR A 298 -11.92 -6.23 -18.21
C TYR A 298 -13.28 -5.99 -17.56
N LEU A 299 -14.07 -5.01 -18.02
CA LEU A 299 -15.30 -4.59 -17.33
C LEU A 299 -16.49 -5.49 -17.59
N GLY A 300 -16.57 -6.10 -18.77
CA GLY A 300 -17.78 -6.75 -19.31
C GLY A 300 -18.70 -5.75 -20.05
N GLU A 301 -19.45 -6.28 -21.00
CA GLU A 301 -20.30 -5.45 -21.91
C GLU A 301 -21.43 -4.70 -21.17
N GLU A 302 -21.95 -5.29 -20.08
CA GLU A 302 -23.07 -4.72 -19.31
C GLU A 302 -22.65 -3.79 -18.17
N PHE A 303 -21.35 -3.52 -18.00
CA PHE A 303 -20.86 -2.67 -16.91
C PHE A 303 -21.43 -1.25 -17.01
N ARG A 304 -21.92 -0.73 -15.87
CA ARG A 304 -22.39 0.66 -15.68
C ARG A 304 -21.85 1.18 -14.35
N LEU A 305 -21.45 2.45 -14.34
CA LEU A 305 -21.11 3.20 -13.12
C LEU A 305 -22.35 3.50 -12.27
#